data_65cdb06c682dfe3ef66ae841f84c92cf
#
_entry.id   65cdb06c682dfe3ef66ae841f84c92cf
#
_cell.length_a   1.000
_cell.length_b   1.000
_cell.length_c   1.000
_cell.angle_alpha   90.00
_cell.angle_beta   90.00
_cell.angle_gamma   90.00
#
_symmetry.space_group_name_H-M   'P 1'
#
loop_
_entity.id
_entity.type
_entity.pdbx_description
1 polymer ?
#
loop_
_entity_poly.entity_id
_entity_poly.type
_entity_poly.pdbx_seq_one_letter_code
_entity_poly.pdbx_strand_id
1 'polypeptide(L)'
;MQRTIDGLCVTIVRKSIKNMHLRVLSPDGEIQITAPNRLPLSQIDRFVREKRGWIEARQQQLAERPAATNPAFADGQPVYLWGEAYTLRLEAAARGRSALQRGQEIVLSVHPEDDTSQRESLLNDFYREALSNQIAARLPLWEARTGLHPSAWQIKNMKTRWGTCNTATRKIWLNLQLAKQPPDCLDYVIAHELTHLRYPGHGQDFKTFLTRAMPNWPNIRKTLNEHTFV
;
A
#
# COMPACT_ATOMS: atom_id res chain seq x y z
N MET A 1 -15.74 21.58 7.51
CA MET A 1 -16.31 22.77 6.86
C MET A 1 -16.25 22.53 5.37
N GLN A 2 -17.39 22.66 4.65
CA GLN A 2 -17.41 22.55 3.20
C GLN A 2 -17.34 23.95 2.56
N ARG A 3 -16.70 24.06 1.40
CA ARG A 3 -16.53 25.31 0.66
C ARG A 3 -16.42 25.05 -0.83
N THR A 4 -17.06 25.86 -1.64
CA THR A 4 -16.91 25.83 -3.10
C THR A 4 -15.81 26.78 -3.52
N ILE A 5 -14.82 26.30 -4.27
CA ILE A 5 -13.69 27.07 -4.80
C ILE A 5 -13.58 26.76 -6.29
N ASP A 6 -13.82 27.76 -7.13
CA ASP A 6 -13.85 27.68 -8.61
C ASP A 6 -14.69 26.47 -9.12
N GLY A 7 -15.88 26.27 -8.52
CA GLY A 7 -16.78 25.17 -8.88
C GLY A 7 -16.46 23.81 -8.24
N LEU A 8 -15.31 23.67 -7.54
CA LEU A 8 -14.95 22.46 -6.82
C LEU A 8 -15.49 22.50 -5.39
N CYS A 9 -16.25 21.49 -4.98
CA CYS A 9 -16.70 21.31 -3.60
C CYS A 9 -15.55 20.70 -2.76
N VAL A 10 -15.06 21.44 -1.77
CA VAL A 10 -13.90 21.06 -0.98
C VAL A 10 -14.25 20.95 0.50
N THR A 11 -13.99 19.83 1.10
CA THR A 11 -14.11 19.61 2.56
C THR A 11 -12.81 20.01 3.26
N ILE A 12 -12.87 21.09 4.07
CA ILE A 12 -11.71 21.59 4.82
C ILE A 12 -11.73 21.04 6.25
N VAL A 13 -10.65 20.35 6.63
CA VAL A 13 -10.41 19.81 7.98
C VAL A 13 -9.26 20.58 8.61
N ARG A 14 -9.49 21.21 9.74
CA ARG A 14 -8.46 21.92 10.51
C ARG A 14 -7.77 20.96 11.49
N LYS A 15 -6.43 20.97 11.51
CA LYS A 15 -5.63 20.16 12.43
C LYS A 15 -4.37 20.91 12.89
N SER A 16 -3.77 20.46 13.98
CA SER A 16 -2.46 20.95 14.45
C SER A 16 -1.32 20.34 13.63
N ILE A 17 -1.15 20.84 12.40
CA ILE A 17 -0.13 20.41 11.42
C ILE A 17 0.59 21.61 10.85
N LYS A 18 1.79 21.42 10.26
CA LYS A 18 2.58 22.49 9.67
C LYS A 18 2.22 22.78 8.21
N ASN A 19 1.89 21.76 7.43
CA ASN A 19 1.67 21.83 5.99
C ASN A 19 0.22 21.47 5.62
N MET A 20 -0.27 21.99 4.49
CA MET A 20 -1.53 21.57 3.90
C MET A 20 -1.37 20.21 3.21
N HIS A 21 -2.41 19.39 3.27
CA HIS A 21 -2.52 18.13 2.55
C HIS A 21 -3.83 18.11 1.76
N LEU A 22 -3.72 17.82 0.46
CA LEU A 22 -4.85 17.65 -0.47
C LEU A 22 -5.04 16.16 -0.74
N ARG A 23 -6.28 15.69 -0.70
CA ARG A 23 -6.69 14.34 -1.06
C ARG A 23 -7.94 14.38 -1.93
N VAL A 24 -7.99 13.52 -2.92
CA VAL A 24 -9.21 13.17 -3.64
C VAL A 24 -9.59 11.76 -3.20
N LEU A 25 -10.75 11.65 -2.54
CA LEU A 25 -11.17 10.43 -1.86
C LEU A 25 -11.93 9.51 -2.82
N SER A 26 -11.69 8.21 -2.72
CA SER A 26 -12.46 7.18 -3.42
C SER A 26 -13.69 6.80 -2.57
N PRO A 27 -14.83 6.36 -3.19
CA PRO A 27 -15.03 6.25 -4.63
C PRO A 27 -15.47 7.55 -5.32
N ASP A 28 -16.05 8.50 -4.59
CA ASP A 28 -16.86 9.60 -5.13
C ASP A 28 -16.04 10.79 -5.62
N GLY A 29 -14.71 10.76 -5.52
CA GLY A 29 -13.87 11.87 -5.93
C GLY A 29 -13.97 13.12 -5.03
N GLU A 30 -14.47 12.96 -3.78
CA GLU A 30 -14.57 14.05 -2.81
C GLU A 30 -13.21 14.68 -2.53
N ILE A 31 -13.15 16.01 -2.58
CA ILE A 31 -11.91 16.76 -2.34
C ILE A 31 -11.82 17.10 -0.85
N GLN A 32 -10.78 16.61 -0.19
CA GLN A 32 -10.51 16.93 1.21
C GLN A 32 -9.18 17.65 1.35
N ILE A 33 -9.19 18.78 2.05
CA ILE A 33 -7.98 19.49 2.46
C ILE A 33 -7.84 19.46 3.97
N THR A 34 -6.70 18.96 4.43
CA THR A 34 -6.28 19.11 5.82
C THR A 34 -5.34 20.31 5.91
N ALA A 35 -5.68 21.30 6.72
CA ALA A 35 -4.95 22.56 6.84
C ALA A 35 -4.61 22.90 8.31
N PRO A 36 -3.52 23.67 8.58
CA PRO A 36 -3.23 24.20 9.90
C PRO A 36 -4.39 25.01 10.47
N ASN A 37 -4.60 24.97 11.78
CA ASN A 37 -5.71 25.62 12.47
C ASN A 37 -5.85 27.12 12.14
N ARG A 38 -4.72 27.83 12.06
CA ARG A 38 -4.69 29.29 11.88
C ARG A 38 -4.46 29.76 10.43
N LEU A 39 -4.41 28.84 9.47
CA LEU A 39 -4.11 29.21 8.08
C LEU A 39 -5.28 30.00 7.46
N PRO A 40 -5.05 31.17 6.84
CA PRO A 40 -6.11 31.93 6.16
C PRO A 40 -6.79 31.14 5.04
N LEU A 41 -8.12 31.32 4.89
CA LEU A 41 -8.89 30.66 3.84
C LEU A 41 -8.39 31.01 2.44
N SER A 42 -7.95 32.26 2.22
CA SER A 42 -7.38 32.71 0.95
C SER A 42 -6.17 31.91 0.49
N GLN A 43 -5.35 31.42 1.43
CA GLN A 43 -4.22 30.54 1.08
C GLN A 43 -4.69 29.14 0.70
N ILE A 44 -5.77 28.64 1.31
CA ILE A 44 -6.40 27.37 0.93
C ILE A 44 -7.01 27.51 -0.47
N ASP A 45 -7.73 28.58 -0.72
CA ASP A 45 -8.34 28.86 -2.03
C ASP A 45 -7.28 28.89 -3.15
N ARG A 46 -6.16 29.61 -2.91
CA ARG A 46 -5.02 29.67 -3.84
C ARG A 46 -4.43 28.27 -4.09
N PHE A 47 -4.20 27.51 -3.04
CA PHE A 47 -3.65 26.15 -3.15
C PHE A 47 -4.54 25.21 -3.95
N VAL A 48 -5.88 25.29 -3.80
CA VAL A 48 -6.83 24.51 -4.61
C VAL A 48 -6.71 24.87 -6.08
N ARG A 49 -6.67 26.19 -6.40
CA ARG A 49 -6.52 26.67 -7.78
C ARG A 49 -5.23 26.19 -8.41
N GLU A 50 -4.11 26.29 -7.71
CA GLU A 50 -2.81 25.80 -8.17
C GLU A 50 -2.81 24.27 -8.43
N LYS A 51 -3.63 23.52 -7.71
CA LYS A 51 -3.74 22.05 -7.83
C LYS A 51 -4.93 21.58 -8.67
N ARG A 52 -5.67 22.49 -9.30
CA ARG A 52 -6.89 22.16 -10.04
C ARG A 52 -6.69 21.05 -11.08
N GLY A 53 -5.69 21.18 -11.96
CA GLY A 53 -5.44 20.19 -13.00
C GLY A 53 -5.10 18.79 -12.41
N TRP A 54 -4.39 18.75 -11.28
CA TRP A 54 -4.13 17.48 -10.59
C TRP A 54 -5.41 16.89 -9.98
N ILE A 55 -6.28 17.73 -9.40
CA ILE A 55 -7.57 17.30 -8.85
C ILE A 55 -8.45 16.69 -9.93
N GLU A 56 -8.63 17.41 -11.05
CA GLU A 56 -9.45 16.96 -12.18
C GLU A 56 -8.93 15.65 -12.78
N ALA A 57 -7.62 15.55 -13.01
CA ALA A 57 -7.00 14.33 -13.51
C ALA A 57 -7.23 13.15 -12.54
N ARG A 58 -7.18 13.41 -11.22
CA ARG A 58 -7.39 12.37 -10.23
C ARG A 58 -8.86 11.94 -10.13
N GLN A 59 -9.78 12.90 -10.24
CA GLN A 59 -11.23 12.62 -10.31
C GLN A 59 -11.58 11.81 -11.56
N GLN A 60 -11.00 12.17 -12.72
CA GLN A 60 -11.17 11.44 -13.96
C GLN A 60 -10.66 9.99 -13.83
N GLN A 61 -9.48 9.76 -13.27
CA GLN A 61 -8.96 8.41 -12.99
C GLN A 61 -9.88 7.59 -12.08
N LEU A 62 -10.55 8.23 -11.12
CA LEU A 62 -11.51 7.54 -10.25
C LEU A 62 -12.82 7.24 -11.00
N ALA A 63 -13.30 8.16 -11.86
CA ALA A 63 -14.49 7.97 -12.66
C ALA A 63 -14.31 6.92 -13.77
N GLU A 64 -13.11 6.79 -14.32
CA GLU A 64 -12.75 5.78 -15.33
C GLU A 64 -12.54 4.39 -14.72
N ARG A 65 -12.44 4.26 -13.38
CA ARG A 65 -12.48 2.94 -12.75
C ARG A 65 -13.86 2.33 -12.96
N PRO A 66 -13.95 1.11 -13.54
CA PRO A 66 -15.22 0.42 -13.64
C PRO A 66 -15.86 0.39 -12.24
N ALA A 67 -17.08 0.85 -12.11
CA ALA A 67 -17.84 0.60 -10.90
C ALA A 67 -17.77 -0.91 -10.66
N ALA A 68 -17.31 -1.32 -9.48
CA ALA A 68 -17.21 -2.74 -9.15
C ALA A 68 -18.63 -3.30 -9.13
N THR A 69 -19.08 -3.75 -10.31
CA THR A 69 -20.41 -4.36 -10.53
C THR A 69 -20.49 -5.74 -9.88
N ASN A 70 -19.34 -6.31 -9.50
CA ASN A 70 -19.27 -7.52 -8.69
C ASN A 70 -18.89 -7.17 -7.24
N PRO A 71 -19.52 -7.80 -6.24
CA PRO A 71 -19.09 -7.65 -4.85
C PRO A 71 -17.60 -7.99 -4.76
N ALA A 72 -16.85 -7.19 -4.00
CA ALA A 72 -15.43 -7.44 -3.80
C ALA A 72 -15.20 -8.89 -3.33
N PHE A 73 -14.15 -9.54 -3.81
CA PHE A 73 -13.84 -10.95 -3.53
C PHE A 73 -14.92 -11.95 -4.00
N ALA A 74 -15.53 -11.69 -5.17
CA ALA A 74 -16.45 -12.61 -5.83
C ALA A 74 -15.70 -13.68 -6.64
N ASP A 75 -16.37 -14.79 -6.92
CA ASP A 75 -15.85 -15.84 -7.80
C ASP A 75 -15.53 -15.29 -9.19
N GLY A 76 -14.41 -15.73 -9.76
CA GLY A 76 -13.93 -15.29 -11.06
C GLY A 76 -13.21 -13.94 -11.09
N GLN A 77 -13.10 -13.23 -9.98
CA GLN A 77 -12.37 -11.95 -9.95
C GLN A 77 -10.86 -12.12 -10.06
N PRO A 78 -10.16 -11.17 -10.72
CA PRO A 78 -8.70 -11.17 -10.73
C PRO A 78 -8.16 -10.76 -9.35
N VAL A 79 -7.18 -11.51 -8.88
CA VAL A 79 -6.35 -11.22 -7.70
C VAL A 79 -4.88 -11.35 -8.08
N TYR A 80 -4.00 -10.72 -7.34
CA TYR A 80 -2.58 -10.71 -7.69
C TYR A 80 -1.76 -11.40 -6.61
N LEU A 81 -0.73 -12.13 -7.04
CA LEU A 81 0.29 -12.70 -6.17
C LEU A 81 1.65 -12.56 -6.88
N TRP A 82 2.61 -11.94 -6.21
CA TRP A 82 3.98 -11.70 -6.71
C TRP A 82 4.05 -11.01 -8.09
N GLY A 83 3.09 -10.11 -8.36
CA GLY A 83 3.00 -9.38 -9.62
C GLY A 83 2.21 -10.08 -10.72
N GLU A 84 1.89 -11.36 -10.54
CA GLU A 84 1.13 -12.17 -11.49
C GLU A 84 -0.38 -12.15 -11.18
N ALA A 85 -1.19 -12.19 -12.21
CA ALA A 85 -2.65 -12.24 -12.09
C ALA A 85 -3.13 -13.69 -11.93
N TYR A 86 -4.02 -13.90 -10.97
CA TYR A 86 -4.70 -15.16 -10.68
C TYR A 86 -6.20 -14.94 -10.69
N THR A 87 -6.97 -16.01 -10.96
CA THR A 87 -8.42 -16.00 -10.83
C THR A 87 -8.81 -16.44 -9.41
N LEU A 88 -9.60 -15.64 -8.72
CA LEU A 88 -10.18 -16.02 -7.44
C LEU A 88 -11.28 -17.06 -7.68
N ARG A 89 -11.22 -18.20 -6.98
CA ARG A 89 -12.26 -19.21 -6.98
C ARG A 89 -12.84 -19.39 -5.59
N LEU A 90 -14.17 -19.45 -5.53
CA LEU A 90 -14.90 -19.75 -4.30
C LEU A 90 -15.44 -21.17 -4.37
N GLU A 91 -15.03 -22.02 -3.44
CA GLU A 91 -15.51 -23.40 -3.31
C GLU A 91 -16.19 -23.59 -1.96
N ALA A 92 -17.20 -24.44 -1.89
CA ALA A 92 -17.84 -24.76 -0.62
C ALA A 92 -16.85 -25.46 0.32
N ALA A 93 -16.71 -24.95 1.54
CA ALA A 93 -15.87 -25.56 2.54
C ALA A 93 -16.48 -26.87 3.05
N ALA A 94 -15.76 -27.99 2.87
CA ALA A 94 -16.19 -29.28 3.40
C ALA A 94 -15.94 -29.40 4.91
N ARG A 95 -14.96 -28.64 5.42
CA ARG A 95 -14.59 -28.56 6.85
C ARG A 95 -14.14 -27.16 7.21
N GLY A 96 -13.32 -26.65 7.70
CA GLY A 96 -12.92 -25.26 7.99
C GLY A 96 -12.60 -24.45 6.72
N ARG A 97 -12.60 -23.13 6.85
CA ARG A 97 -12.17 -22.19 5.81
C ARG A 97 -10.70 -22.38 5.50
N SER A 98 -10.32 -22.30 4.24
CA SER A 98 -8.93 -22.36 3.80
C SER A 98 -8.72 -21.55 2.52
N ALA A 99 -7.49 -21.15 2.28
CA ALA A 99 -7.08 -20.51 1.03
C ALA A 99 -5.81 -21.19 0.51
N LEU A 100 -5.76 -21.49 -0.79
CA LEU A 100 -4.61 -22.13 -1.41
C LEU A 100 -4.45 -21.70 -2.87
N GLN A 101 -3.23 -21.78 -3.38
CA GLN A 101 -2.94 -21.63 -4.80
C GLN A 101 -3.09 -22.98 -5.50
N ARG A 102 -3.84 -23.01 -6.60
CA ARG A 102 -4.02 -24.18 -7.47
C ARG A 102 -3.84 -23.76 -8.94
N GLY A 103 -2.67 -24.01 -9.48
CA GLY A 103 -2.32 -23.50 -10.82
C GLY A 103 -2.41 -21.98 -10.90
N GLN A 104 -3.20 -21.45 -11.83
CA GLN A 104 -3.44 -20.02 -12.02
C GLN A 104 -4.66 -19.50 -11.23
N GLU A 105 -5.09 -20.25 -10.24
CA GLU A 105 -6.21 -19.87 -9.38
C GLU A 105 -5.77 -19.70 -7.91
N ILE A 106 -6.39 -18.77 -7.21
CA ILE A 106 -6.39 -18.71 -5.74
C ILE A 106 -7.77 -19.16 -5.28
N VAL A 107 -7.84 -20.31 -4.64
CA VAL A 107 -9.08 -20.96 -4.21
C VAL A 107 -9.34 -20.64 -2.76
N LEU A 108 -10.48 -20.04 -2.46
CA LEU A 108 -11.00 -19.86 -1.11
C LEU A 108 -12.09 -20.88 -0.83
N SER A 109 -11.86 -21.79 0.12
CA SER A 109 -12.90 -22.65 0.68
C SER A 109 -13.69 -21.87 1.71
N VAL A 110 -14.94 -21.53 1.41
CA VAL A 110 -15.81 -20.63 2.18
C VAL A 110 -17.11 -21.30 2.55
N HIS A 111 -17.75 -20.83 3.63
CA HIS A 111 -19.13 -21.23 3.93
C HIS A 111 -20.12 -20.39 3.12
N PRO A 112 -21.34 -20.92 2.81
CA PRO A 112 -22.34 -20.18 2.03
C PRO A 112 -22.72 -18.82 2.61
N GLU A 113 -22.68 -18.70 3.94
CA GLU A 113 -22.99 -17.49 4.70
C GLU A 113 -21.82 -16.48 4.79
N ASP A 114 -20.65 -16.81 4.29
CA ASP A 114 -19.48 -15.92 4.39
C ASP A 114 -19.69 -14.64 3.57
N ASP A 115 -19.61 -13.52 4.29
CA ASP A 115 -19.68 -12.20 3.69
C ASP A 115 -18.35 -11.78 3.03
N THR A 116 -18.37 -10.62 2.39
CA THR A 116 -17.19 -10.03 1.73
C THR A 116 -16.02 -9.84 2.69
N SER A 117 -16.27 -9.45 3.94
CA SER A 117 -15.22 -9.20 4.94
C SER A 117 -14.53 -10.49 5.37
N GLN A 118 -15.29 -11.58 5.49
CA GLN A 118 -14.76 -12.89 5.84
C GLN A 118 -13.90 -13.46 4.70
N ARG A 119 -14.32 -13.29 3.44
CA ARG A 119 -13.51 -13.65 2.26
C ARG A 119 -12.24 -12.81 2.15
N GLU A 120 -12.34 -11.51 2.39
CA GLU A 120 -11.17 -10.63 2.46
C GLU A 120 -10.18 -11.07 3.54
N SER A 121 -10.68 -11.38 4.73
CA SER A 121 -9.85 -11.87 5.84
C SER A 121 -9.10 -13.14 5.46
N LEU A 122 -9.81 -14.11 4.88
CA LEU A 122 -9.23 -15.38 4.45
C LEU A 122 -8.16 -15.19 3.37
N LEU A 123 -8.40 -14.34 2.38
CA LEU A 123 -7.41 -14.00 1.35
C LEU A 123 -6.21 -13.24 1.96
N ASN A 124 -6.44 -12.36 2.92
CA ASN A 124 -5.37 -11.67 3.62
C ASN A 124 -4.51 -12.61 4.48
N ASP A 125 -5.08 -13.66 5.04
CA ASP A 125 -4.32 -14.69 5.77
C ASP A 125 -3.45 -15.50 4.81
N PHE A 126 -3.96 -15.85 3.62
CA PHE A 126 -3.18 -16.46 2.55
C PHE A 126 -1.98 -15.56 2.13
N TYR A 127 -2.23 -14.27 1.88
CA TYR A 127 -1.15 -13.33 1.56
C TYR A 127 -0.14 -13.19 2.70
N ARG A 128 -0.59 -13.24 3.95
CA ARG A 128 0.29 -13.15 5.12
C ARG A 128 1.23 -14.36 5.20
N GLU A 129 0.71 -15.55 4.97
CA GLU A 129 1.51 -16.77 4.95
C GLU A 129 2.53 -16.73 3.80
N ALA A 130 2.09 -16.45 2.57
CA ALA A 130 2.95 -16.32 1.40
C ALA A 130 4.07 -15.28 1.63
N LEU A 131 3.70 -14.10 2.16
CA LEU A 131 4.66 -13.03 2.44
C LEU A 131 5.62 -13.40 3.57
N SER A 132 5.13 -14.06 4.63
CA SER A 132 5.96 -14.52 5.76
C SER A 132 7.06 -15.47 5.28
N ASN A 133 6.71 -16.43 4.43
CA ASN A 133 7.66 -17.39 3.86
C ASN A 133 8.73 -16.68 3.01
N GLN A 134 8.34 -15.71 2.19
CA GLN A 134 9.28 -14.93 1.39
C GLN A 134 10.18 -14.02 2.23
N ILE A 135 9.66 -13.39 3.28
CA ILE A 135 10.47 -12.58 4.20
C ILE A 135 11.50 -13.47 4.90
N ALA A 136 11.09 -14.62 5.42
CA ALA A 136 11.97 -15.55 6.11
C ALA A 136 13.13 -16.04 5.22
N ALA A 137 12.89 -16.25 3.93
CA ALA A 137 13.90 -16.64 2.97
C ALA A 137 14.83 -15.48 2.56
N ARG A 138 14.31 -14.26 2.42
CA ARG A 138 15.03 -13.11 1.84
C ARG A 138 15.75 -12.25 2.88
N LEU A 139 15.17 -12.09 4.06
CA LEU A 139 15.73 -11.22 5.10
C LEU A 139 17.18 -11.60 5.47
N PRO A 140 17.54 -12.89 5.70
CA PRO A 140 18.93 -13.26 5.98
C PRO A 140 19.92 -12.88 4.87
N LEU A 141 19.49 -12.91 3.61
CA LEU A 141 20.31 -12.52 2.47
C LEU A 141 20.61 -10.99 2.49
N TRP A 142 19.59 -10.21 2.82
CA TRP A 142 19.73 -8.76 2.96
C TRP A 142 20.50 -8.35 4.21
N GLU A 143 20.35 -9.08 5.30
CA GLU A 143 21.17 -8.91 6.51
C GLU A 143 22.65 -9.14 6.22
N ALA A 144 22.98 -10.24 5.54
CA ALA A 144 24.36 -10.55 5.15
C ALA A 144 24.94 -9.46 4.20
N ARG A 145 24.12 -8.97 3.26
CA ARG A 145 24.53 -7.97 2.28
C ARG A 145 24.72 -6.57 2.85
N THR A 146 23.91 -6.19 3.83
CA THR A 146 23.93 -4.85 4.44
C THR A 146 24.74 -4.78 5.72
N GLY A 147 24.95 -5.91 6.40
CA GLY A 147 25.50 -5.97 7.76
C GLY A 147 24.56 -5.43 8.83
N LEU A 148 23.26 -5.28 8.51
CA LEU A 148 22.25 -4.69 9.39
C LEU A 148 21.19 -5.74 9.75
N HIS A 149 20.90 -5.85 11.06
CA HIS A 149 19.99 -6.88 11.60
C HIS A 149 18.86 -6.22 12.40
N PRO A 150 17.60 -6.42 12.04
CA PRO A 150 16.48 -5.98 12.86
C PRO A 150 16.36 -6.88 14.10
N SER A 151 15.80 -6.35 15.18
CA SER A 151 15.48 -7.17 16.36
C SER A 151 14.27 -8.08 16.13
N ALA A 152 13.38 -7.68 15.26
CA ALA A 152 12.19 -8.43 14.83
C ALA A 152 11.58 -7.79 13.58
N TRP A 153 10.77 -8.57 12.88
CA TRP A 153 9.93 -8.07 11.80
C TRP A 153 8.48 -8.52 11.98
N GLN A 154 7.54 -7.78 11.39
CA GLN A 154 6.12 -8.07 11.41
C GLN A 154 5.46 -7.63 10.11
N ILE A 155 4.34 -8.26 9.77
CA ILE A 155 3.49 -7.89 8.64
C ILE A 155 2.29 -7.11 9.16
N LYS A 156 2.02 -5.93 8.55
CA LYS A 156 0.83 -5.10 8.80
C LYS A 156 0.14 -4.76 7.48
N ASN A 157 -1.18 -4.72 7.48
CA ASN A 157 -1.92 -4.17 6.35
C ASN A 157 -1.94 -2.64 6.50
N MET A 158 -1.11 -1.93 5.72
CA MET A 158 -0.91 -0.48 5.82
C MET A 158 -1.49 0.24 4.61
N LYS A 159 -2.13 1.39 4.82
CA LYS A 159 -2.77 2.17 3.73
C LYS A 159 -1.82 3.11 2.99
N THR A 160 -0.71 3.54 3.60
CA THR A 160 0.09 4.67 3.09
C THR A 160 1.59 4.41 3.02
N ARG A 161 2.06 3.25 3.43
CA ARG A 161 3.50 2.92 3.47
C ARG A 161 3.72 1.46 3.08
N TRP A 162 4.81 1.19 2.41
CA TRP A 162 5.23 -0.17 2.06
C TRP A 162 6.00 -0.85 3.19
N GLY A 163 6.69 -0.07 4.01
CA GLY A 163 7.38 -0.51 5.21
C GLY A 163 7.52 0.61 6.22
N THR A 164 8.04 0.28 7.40
CA THR A 164 8.44 1.24 8.41
C THR A 164 9.44 0.60 9.37
N CYS A 165 10.45 1.37 9.79
CA CYS A 165 11.46 0.98 10.76
C CYS A 165 11.33 1.83 12.03
N ASN A 166 11.33 1.19 13.19
CA ASN A 166 11.55 1.86 14.46
C ASN A 166 13.03 1.71 14.82
N THR A 167 13.80 2.78 14.69
CA THR A 167 15.24 2.78 14.90
C THR A 167 15.63 2.55 16.36
N ALA A 168 14.79 2.94 17.32
CA ALA A 168 15.05 2.75 18.75
C ALA A 168 14.88 1.27 19.15
N THR A 169 13.80 0.62 18.71
CA THR A 169 13.55 -0.79 19.01
C THR A 169 14.14 -1.73 17.97
N ARG A 170 14.69 -1.20 16.88
CA ARG A 170 15.21 -1.95 15.71
C ARG A 170 14.20 -2.90 15.08
N LYS A 171 12.89 -2.66 15.25
CA LYS A 171 11.82 -3.46 14.63
C LYS A 171 11.45 -2.89 13.28
N ILE A 172 11.19 -3.78 12.30
CA ILE A 172 10.67 -3.40 11.00
C ILE A 172 9.26 -3.96 10.79
N TRP A 173 8.44 -3.24 10.06
CA TRP A 173 7.12 -3.68 9.60
C TRP A 173 7.06 -3.62 8.09
N LEU A 174 6.53 -4.66 7.49
CA LEU A 174 6.36 -4.79 6.04
C LEU A 174 4.86 -4.83 5.72
N ASN A 175 4.47 -4.18 4.63
CA ASN A 175 3.06 -4.11 4.26
C ASN A 175 2.59 -5.41 3.64
N LEU A 176 1.42 -5.92 4.09
CA LEU A 176 0.76 -7.09 3.54
C LEU A 176 0.58 -7.01 2.01
N GLN A 177 0.32 -5.81 1.49
CA GLN A 177 0.12 -5.57 0.06
C GLN A 177 1.37 -5.87 -0.79
N LEU A 178 2.55 -6.05 -0.18
CA LEU A 178 3.76 -6.51 -0.88
C LEU A 178 3.62 -7.92 -1.46
N ALA A 179 2.76 -8.77 -0.90
CA ALA A 179 2.46 -10.06 -1.48
C ALA A 179 1.86 -9.99 -2.89
N LYS A 180 1.23 -8.86 -3.24
CA LYS A 180 0.64 -8.62 -4.56
C LYS A 180 1.64 -8.04 -5.58
N GLN A 181 2.81 -7.60 -5.12
CA GLN A 181 3.81 -6.91 -5.94
C GLN A 181 4.87 -7.90 -6.47
N PRO A 182 5.59 -7.57 -7.55
CA PRO A 182 6.75 -8.35 -7.97
C PRO A 182 7.74 -8.58 -6.82
N PRO A 183 8.39 -9.75 -6.74
CA PRO A 183 9.29 -10.11 -5.64
C PRO A 183 10.41 -9.09 -5.36
N ASP A 184 10.92 -8.42 -6.40
CA ASP A 184 11.95 -7.39 -6.26
C ASP A 184 11.48 -6.19 -5.43
N CYS A 185 10.17 -5.92 -5.41
CA CYS A 185 9.58 -4.89 -4.57
C CYS A 185 9.71 -5.22 -3.08
N LEU A 186 9.55 -6.49 -2.71
CA LEU A 186 9.79 -6.95 -1.34
C LEU A 186 11.26 -6.80 -0.98
N ASP A 187 12.17 -7.19 -1.86
CA ASP A 187 13.61 -7.02 -1.68
C ASP A 187 13.99 -5.56 -1.44
N TYR A 188 13.42 -4.66 -2.26
CA TYR A 188 13.65 -3.22 -2.11
C TYR A 188 13.16 -2.70 -0.75
N VAL A 189 11.95 -3.09 -0.32
CA VAL A 189 11.41 -2.59 0.95
C VAL A 189 12.20 -3.18 2.14
N ILE A 190 12.61 -4.44 2.11
CA ILE A 190 13.50 -5.02 3.13
C ILE A 190 14.81 -4.24 3.21
N ALA A 191 15.52 -4.03 2.09
CA ALA A 191 16.77 -3.29 2.04
C ALA A 191 16.60 -1.84 2.53
N HIS A 192 15.49 -1.20 2.19
CA HIS A 192 15.13 0.16 2.61
C HIS A 192 14.95 0.26 4.12
N GLU A 193 14.15 -0.64 4.72
CA GLU A 193 13.89 -0.63 6.16
C GLU A 193 15.12 -1.03 6.98
N LEU A 194 15.95 -1.95 6.49
CA LEU A 194 17.24 -2.24 7.09
C LEU A 194 18.16 -1.02 7.06
N THR A 195 18.20 -0.28 5.94
CA THR A 195 19.04 0.93 5.83
C THR A 195 18.66 1.98 6.88
N HIS A 196 17.40 2.08 7.27
CA HIS A 196 16.95 2.97 8.35
C HIS A 196 17.52 2.61 9.72
N LEU A 197 17.96 1.38 9.95
CA LEU A 197 18.63 1.00 11.21
C LEU A 197 19.96 1.75 11.42
N ARG A 198 20.56 2.28 10.36
CA ARG A 198 21.79 3.06 10.37
C ARG A 198 21.57 4.53 10.02
N TYR A 199 20.67 4.81 9.08
CA TYR A 199 20.39 6.15 8.57
C TYR A 199 18.89 6.45 8.70
N PRO A 200 18.46 7.16 9.76
CA PRO A 200 17.02 7.42 10.02
C PRO A 200 16.32 8.26 8.93
N GLY A 201 17.07 9.13 8.25
CA GLY A 201 16.56 10.00 7.17
C GLY A 201 17.01 9.53 5.79
N HIS A 202 16.31 10.00 4.73
CA HIS A 202 16.61 9.66 3.32
C HIS A 202 17.67 10.62 2.70
N GLY A 203 18.65 11.07 3.46
CA GLY A 203 19.75 11.91 3.01
C GLY A 203 20.69 11.20 2.02
N GLN A 204 21.80 11.86 1.68
CA GLN A 204 22.76 11.32 0.71
C GLN A 204 23.39 10.02 1.19
N ASP A 205 23.76 9.90 2.46
CA ASP A 205 24.37 8.68 3.03
C ASP A 205 23.42 7.48 2.95
N PHE A 206 22.14 7.69 3.24
CA PHE A 206 21.10 6.66 3.05
C PHE A 206 21.06 6.17 1.61
N LYS A 207 20.99 7.12 0.65
CA LYS A 207 20.92 6.78 -0.79
C LYS A 207 22.20 6.07 -1.26
N THR A 208 23.37 6.55 -0.86
CA THR A 208 24.65 5.94 -1.19
C THR A 208 24.74 4.52 -0.68
N PHE A 209 24.36 4.30 0.59
CA PHE A 209 24.37 2.98 1.19
C PHE A 209 23.38 2.02 0.49
N LEU A 210 22.15 2.47 0.26
CA LEU A 210 21.13 1.67 -0.42
C LEU A 210 21.53 1.36 -1.88
N THR A 211 22.13 2.32 -2.60
CA THR A 211 22.63 2.10 -3.96
C THR A 211 23.75 1.07 -4.00
N ARG A 212 24.65 1.07 -3.01
CA ARG A 212 25.69 0.04 -2.91
C ARG A 212 25.10 -1.35 -2.66
N ALA A 213 24.07 -1.44 -1.81
CA ALA A 213 23.41 -2.71 -1.51
C ALA A 213 22.50 -3.19 -2.65
N MET A 214 21.79 -2.27 -3.31
CA MET A 214 20.83 -2.56 -4.39
C MET A 214 20.91 -1.47 -5.47
N PRO A 215 21.82 -1.58 -6.46
CA PRO A 215 22.02 -0.52 -7.48
C PRO A 215 20.76 -0.14 -8.26
N ASN A 216 19.85 -1.09 -8.51
CA ASN A 216 18.61 -0.89 -9.28
C ASN A 216 17.42 -0.39 -8.47
N TRP A 217 17.60 -0.05 -7.18
CA TRP A 217 16.50 0.36 -6.31
C TRP A 217 15.62 1.51 -6.84
N PRO A 218 16.14 2.50 -7.61
CA PRO A 218 15.30 3.59 -8.10
C PRO A 218 14.21 3.11 -9.07
N ASN A 219 14.54 2.15 -9.96
CA ASN A 219 13.58 1.57 -10.90
C ASN A 219 12.55 0.72 -10.17
N ILE A 220 12.98 -0.11 -9.22
CA ILE A 220 12.06 -0.95 -8.42
C ILE A 220 11.10 -0.07 -7.60
N ARG A 221 11.61 1.02 -7.00
CA ARG A 221 10.77 2.01 -6.31
C ARG A 221 9.73 2.64 -7.24
N LYS A 222 10.10 2.94 -8.47
CA LYS A 222 9.19 3.49 -9.49
C LYS A 222 8.07 2.49 -9.77
N THR A 223 8.41 1.25 -10.10
CA THR A 223 7.46 0.15 -10.29
C THR A 223 6.51 0.00 -9.11
N LEU A 224 7.04 -0.04 -7.88
CA LEU A 224 6.25 -0.18 -6.67
C LEU A 224 5.24 0.97 -6.45
N ASN A 225 5.57 2.18 -6.89
CA ASN A 225 4.68 3.34 -6.77
C ASN A 225 3.66 3.45 -7.91
N GLU A 226 3.95 2.89 -9.08
CA GLU A 226 3.07 2.89 -10.25
C GLU A 226 2.03 1.75 -10.18
N HIS A 227 2.39 0.60 -9.66
CA HIS A 227 1.54 -0.58 -9.55
C HIS A 227 0.91 -0.68 -8.17
N THR A 228 -0.07 0.15 -7.90
CA THR A 228 -0.93 -0.04 -6.73
C THR A 228 -1.99 -1.08 -7.10
N PHE A 229 -1.71 -2.35 -6.92
CA PHE A 229 -2.71 -3.43 -7.00
C PHE A 229 -3.62 -3.34 -5.75
N VAL A 230 -4.62 -2.47 -5.84
CA VAL A 230 -5.66 -2.28 -4.80
C VAL A 230 -6.98 -2.79 -5.35
#